data_a9c5a21d427039e41b0e1c87c40487a2
#
_entry.id   a9c5a21d427039e41b0e1c87c40487a2
#
_cell.length_a   1.000
_cell.length_b   1.000
_cell.length_c   1.000
_cell.angle_alpha   90.00
_cell.angle_beta   90.00
_cell.angle_gamma   90.00
#
_symmetry.space_group_name_H-M   'P 1'
#
loop_
_entity.id
_entity.type
_entity.pdbx_description
1 polymer ?
#
loop_
_entity_poly.entity_id
_entity_poly.type
_entity_poly.pdbx_seq_one_letter_code
_entity_poly.pdbx_strand_id
1 'polypeptide(L)'
;MKYNKILLILFLFSIAMSNNAQDIYIQGGGTLTDWAHLKKYEQSNSELKKINEPDRIVFMGNSITEGWSNFDKDFFINNPFVNRGIGGQTTPQMLIRFKPDVVNLNPKAVVILAGINDIAENTGPVTIENIAENIISMAEIAKANEIKVFICSTLPAIDFPWSPGMDPGPKVVKLNSILKNYCDSNNIPYVDY
;
A
#
# COMPACT_ATOMS: atom_id res chain seq x y z
N MET A 1 -20.92 -2.31 -72.01
CA MET A 1 -20.11 -1.93 -70.82
C MET A 1 -20.98 -2.23 -69.56
N LYS A 2 -20.64 -3.30 -68.82
CA LYS A 2 -21.35 -3.69 -67.59
C LYS A 2 -20.59 -3.12 -66.41
N TYR A 3 -21.25 -2.25 -65.62
CA TYR A 3 -20.71 -1.77 -64.38
C TYR A 3 -21.02 -2.79 -63.27
N ASN A 4 -20.00 -3.43 -62.76
CA ASN A 4 -20.11 -4.26 -61.58
C ASN A 4 -20.21 -3.33 -60.37
N LYS A 5 -21.36 -3.33 -59.68
CA LYS A 5 -21.53 -2.73 -58.38
C LYS A 5 -20.85 -3.61 -57.33
N ILE A 6 -19.70 -3.18 -56.83
CA ILE A 6 -19.07 -3.75 -55.66
C ILE A 6 -19.88 -3.29 -54.47
N LEU A 7 -20.62 -4.20 -53.89
CA LEU A 7 -21.36 -3.99 -52.64
C LEU A 7 -20.36 -4.08 -51.50
N LEU A 8 -19.96 -2.90 -50.96
CA LEU A 8 -19.12 -2.82 -49.78
C LEU A 8 -20.00 -3.14 -48.56
N ILE A 9 -19.95 -4.39 -48.10
CA ILE A 9 -20.58 -4.79 -46.86
C ILE A 9 -19.68 -4.30 -45.72
N LEU A 10 -20.02 -3.15 -45.14
CA LEU A 10 -19.51 -2.69 -43.86
C LEU A 10 -20.04 -3.65 -42.79
N PHE A 11 -19.24 -4.62 -42.39
CA PHE A 11 -19.45 -5.38 -41.17
C PHE A 11 -19.23 -4.41 -39.99
N LEU A 12 -20.29 -3.78 -39.54
CA LEU A 12 -20.33 -3.17 -38.23
C LEU A 12 -20.28 -4.31 -37.21
N PHE A 13 -19.05 -4.63 -36.77
CA PHE A 13 -18.85 -5.34 -35.52
C PHE A 13 -19.34 -4.43 -34.39
N SER A 14 -20.61 -4.50 -34.05
CA SER A 14 -21.08 -4.06 -32.76
C SER A 14 -20.49 -5.04 -31.74
N ILE A 15 -19.31 -4.71 -31.23
CA ILE A 15 -18.82 -5.28 -29.99
C ILE A 15 -19.81 -4.80 -28.95
N ALA A 16 -20.79 -5.64 -28.63
CA ALA A 16 -21.52 -5.52 -27.38
C ALA A 16 -20.45 -5.69 -26.29
N MET A 17 -19.94 -4.56 -25.79
CA MET A 17 -19.19 -4.55 -24.55
C MET A 17 -20.17 -5.03 -23.49
N SER A 18 -20.13 -6.33 -23.19
CA SER A 18 -20.69 -6.83 -21.96
C SER A 18 -20.05 -6.01 -20.85
N ASN A 19 -20.86 -5.39 -20.00
CA ASN A 19 -20.43 -4.64 -18.81
C ASN A 19 -19.77 -5.53 -17.72
N ASN A 20 -19.26 -6.68 -18.11
CA ASN A 20 -18.32 -7.49 -17.36
C ASN A 20 -16.89 -7.10 -17.79
N ALA A 21 -16.48 -5.87 -17.50
CA ALA A 21 -15.06 -5.58 -17.40
C ALA A 21 -14.52 -6.53 -16.31
N GLN A 22 -13.87 -7.61 -16.74
CA GLN A 22 -13.11 -8.44 -15.80
C GLN A 22 -12.13 -7.48 -15.12
N ASP A 23 -12.29 -7.29 -13.82
CA ASP A 23 -11.35 -6.50 -13.04
C ASP A 23 -9.98 -7.13 -13.22
N ILE A 24 -9.09 -6.44 -13.94
CA ILE A 24 -7.69 -6.85 -14.04
C ILE A 24 -7.09 -6.59 -12.67
N TYR A 25 -6.82 -7.66 -11.94
CA TYR A 25 -6.20 -7.58 -10.63
C TYR A 25 -4.74 -7.14 -10.76
N ILE A 26 -4.38 -6.16 -9.97
CA ILE A 26 -3.02 -5.65 -9.83
C ILE A 26 -2.41 -6.25 -8.56
N GLN A 27 -1.13 -6.54 -8.58
CA GLN A 27 -0.43 -6.98 -7.39
C GLN A 27 -0.56 -5.91 -6.28
N GLY A 28 -0.91 -6.34 -5.06
CA GLY A 28 -1.32 -5.41 -4.00
C GLY A 28 -2.83 -5.28 -3.86
N GLY A 29 -3.62 -6.18 -4.49
CA GLY A 29 -5.08 -6.30 -4.30
C GLY A 29 -5.92 -5.23 -4.99
N GLY A 30 -5.29 -4.30 -5.73
CA GLY A 30 -6.00 -3.29 -6.51
C GLY A 30 -6.53 -3.79 -7.85
N THR A 31 -7.32 -2.96 -8.51
CA THR A 31 -7.78 -3.13 -9.88
C THR A 31 -7.40 -1.91 -10.71
N LEU A 32 -7.61 -1.94 -12.04
CA LEU A 32 -7.38 -0.76 -12.87
C LEU A 32 -8.25 0.44 -12.46
N THR A 33 -9.42 0.20 -11.87
CA THR A 33 -10.34 1.23 -11.39
C THR A 33 -10.13 1.60 -9.91
N ASP A 34 -9.42 0.77 -9.15
CA ASP A 34 -9.07 0.98 -7.74
C ASP A 34 -7.65 0.46 -7.48
N TRP A 35 -6.66 1.12 -8.07
CA TRP A 35 -5.26 0.69 -8.05
C TRP A 35 -4.67 0.55 -6.64
N ALA A 36 -5.06 1.43 -5.73
CA ALA A 36 -4.60 1.41 -4.34
C ALA A 36 -5.47 0.56 -3.42
N HIS A 37 -6.51 -0.12 -3.95
CA HIS A 37 -7.46 -0.92 -3.20
C HIS A 37 -8.15 -0.13 -2.07
N LEU A 38 -8.64 1.07 -2.39
CA LEU A 38 -9.29 1.98 -1.45
C LEU A 38 -10.56 1.37 -0.83
N LYS A 39 -11.26 0.53 -1.60
CA LYS A 39 -12.49 -0.14 -1.15
C LYS A 39 -12.27 -1.15 -0.04
N LYS A 40 -11.05 -1.69 0.12
CA LYS A 40 -10.78 -2.77 1.09
C LYS A 40 -11.23 -2.43 2.50
N TYR A 41 -10.94 -1.21 2.95
CA TYR A 41 -11.24 -0.78 4.31
C TYR A 41 -12.35 0.28 4.39
N GLU A 42 -13.01 0.61 3.28
CA GLU A 42 -14.00 1.70 3.19
C GLU A 42 -15.11 1.56 4.24
N GLN A 43 -15.75 0.38 4.33
CA GLN A 43 -16.80 0.12 5.30
C GLN A 43 -16.26 0.19 6.74
N SER A 44 -15.17 -0.52 7.02
CA SER A 44 -14.53 -0.52 8.35
C SER A 44 -14.07 0.89 8.76
N ASN A 45 -13.54 1.68 7.84
CA ASN A 45 -13.19 3.08 8.08
C ASN A 45 -14.42 3.93 8.44
N SER A 46 -15.54 3.71 7.74
CA SER A 46 -16.79 4.40 8.02
C SER A 46 -17.34 4.10 9.42
N GLU A 47 -17.20 2.86 9.87
CA GLU A 47 -17.61 2.44 11.22
C GLU A 47 -16.67 3.02 12.29
N LEU A 48 -15.36 2.93 12.10
CA LEU A 48 -14.37 3.44 13.06
C LEU A 48 -14.43 4.95 13.27
N LYS A 49 -14.83 5.73 12.25
CA LYS A 49 -15.02 7.18 12.36
C LYS A 49 -16.16 7.57 13.31
N LYS A 50 -17.10 6.67 13.57
CA LYS A 50 -18.21 6.92 14.50
C LYS A 50 -17.83 6.69 15.95
N ILE A 51 -16.66 6.07 16.19
CA ILE A 51 -16.16 5.71 17.53
C ILE A 51 -15.11 6.73 17.92
N ASN A 52 -15.36 7.44 19.01
CA ASN A 52 -14.35 8.30 19.61
C ASN A 52 -13.36 7.43 20.40
N GLU A 53 -12.18 7.20 19.83
CA GLU A 53 -11.11 6.41 20.43
C GLU A 53 -9.81 7.25 20.42
N PRO A 54 -9.51 7.95 21.53
CA PRO A 54 -8.40 8.89 21.59
C PRO A 54 -7.02 8.19 21.60
N ASP A 55 -6.96 6.93 21.97
CA ASP A 55 -5.71 6.15 22.02
C ASP A 55 -5.51 5.25 20.78
N ARG A 56 -6.32 5.46 19.74
CA ARG A 56 -6.22 4.69 18.50
C ARG A 56 -4.82 4.75 17.90
N ILE A 57 -4.28 3.57 17.55
CA ILE A 57 -3.03 3.43 16.80
C ILE A 57 -3.31 2.65 15.53
N VAL A 58 -2.89 3.19 14.38
CA VAL A 58 -3.02 2.54 13.08
C VAL A 58 -1.71 1.89 12.68
N PHE A 59 -1.77 0.61 12.30
CA PHE A 59 -0.66 -0.14 11.72
C PHE A 59 -0.82 -0.17 10.20
N MET A 60 -0.04 0.65 9.51
CA MET A 60 -0.03 0.81 8.06
C MET A 60 1.06 -0.06 7.45
N GLY A 61 0.70 -0.96 6.51
CA GLY A 61 1.71 -1.83 5.92
C GLY A 61 1.19 -2.75 4.82
N ASN A 62 1.96 -3.80 4.57
CA ASN A 62 1.71 -4.80 3.54
C ASN A 62 1.18 -6.13 4.15
N SER A 63 1.49 -7.28 3.50
CA SER A 63 1.09 -8.62 3.95
C SER A 63 1.57 -8.98 5.35
N ILE A 64 2.72 -8.47 5.79
CA ILE A 64 3.27 -8.71 7.13
C ILE A 64 2.32 -8.09 8.16
N THR A 65 1.95 -6.83 7.95
CA THR A 65 0.98 -6.13 8.80
C THR A 65 -0.41 -6.77 8.70
N GLU A 66 -0.89 -7.07 7.48
CA GLU A 66 -2.19 -7.72 7.28
C GLU A 66 -2.27 -9.06 8.02
N GLY A 67 -1.25 -9.91 7.85
CA GLY A 67 -1.18 -11.22 8.44
C GLY A 67 -1.08 -11.22 9.97
N TRP A 68 -0.53 -10.16 10.55
CA TRP A 68 -0.37 -10.06 12.01
C TRP A 68 -1.68 -10.28 12.77
N SER A 69 -2.79 -9.74 12.27
CA SER A 69 -4.11 -9.99 12.88
C SER A 69 -4.55 -11.46 12.86
N ASN A 70 -3.93 -12.31 12.02
CA ASN A 70 -4.22 -13.74 12.00
C ASN A 70 -3.34 -14.52 12.99
N PHE A 71 -2.13 -14.04 13.24
CA PHE A 71 -1.18 -14.70 14.16
C PHE A 71 -1.39 -14.29 15.61
N ASP A 72 -1.74 -13.02 15.84
CA ASP A 72 -1.99 -12.48 17.18
C ASP A 72 -3.25 -11.60 17.16
N LYS A 73 -4.41 -12.26 17.21
CA LYS A 73 -5.71 -11.57 17.25
C LYS A 73 -5.87 -10.74 18.51
N ASP A 74 -5.37 -11.22 19.62
CA ASP A 74 -5.55 -10.60 20.93
C ASP A 74 -4.81 -9.27 21.00
N PHE A 75 -3.70 -9.13 20.30
CA PHE A 75 -2.97 -7.87 20.16
C PHE A 75 -3.84 -6.74 19.59
N PHE A 76 -4.68 -7.05 18.60
CA PHE A 76 -5.57 -6.06 17.99
C PHE A 76 -6.91 -5.92 18.72
N ILE A 77 -7.46 -7.01 19.28
CA ILE A 77 -8.78 -6.99 19.91
C ILE A 77 -8.73 -6.33 21.30
N ASN A 78 -7.65 -6.54 22.05
CA ASN A 78 -7.52 -6.05 23.41
C ASN A 78 -6.90 -4.65 23.51
N ASN A 79 -6.61 -4.02 22.38
CA ASN A 79 -6.02 -2.69 22.30
C ASN A 79 -6.77 -1.83 21.28
N PRO A 80 -6.68 -0.51 21.36
CA PRO A 80 -7.26 0.41 20.36
C PRO A 80 -6.41 0.43 19.07
N PHE A 81 -6.03 -0.73 18.60
CA PHE A 81 -5.16 -0.90 17.43
C PHE A 81 -5.96 -1.25 16.19
N VAL A 82 -5.61 -0.62 15.09
CA VAL A 82 -6.28 -0.77 13.80
C VAL A 82 -5.29 -1.28 12.77
N ASN A 83 -5.51 -2.49 12.27
CA ASN A 83 -4.72 -3.04 11.18
C ASN A 83 -5.16 -2.46 9.83
N ARG A 84 -4.21 -1.91 9.09
CA ARG A 84 -4.38 -1.37 7.73
C ARG A 84 -3.30 -1.94 6.79
N GLY A 85 -2.97 -3.22 7.00
CA GLY A 85 -2.11 -3.99 6.09
C GLY A 85 -2.87 -4.46 4.86
N ILE A 86 -2.22 -4.46 3.69
CA ILE A 86 -2.73 -5.05 2.45
C ILE A 86 -1.61 -5.82 1.77
N GLY A 87 -1.83 -7.13 1.56
CA GLY A 87 -0.86 -8.03 0.94
C GLY A 87 -0.40 -7.55 -0.43
N GLY A 88 0.89 -7.65 -0.70
CA GLY A 88 1.50 -7.29 -1.99
C GLY A 88 1.65 -5.79 -2.27
N GLN A 89 1.11 -4.91 -1.43
CA GLN A 89 1.15 -3.46 -1.69
C GLN A 89 2.55 -2.87 -1.61
N THR A 90 2.77 -1.92 -2.52
CA THR A 90 3.95 -1.05 -2.60
C THR A 90 3.69 0.31 -1.97
N THR A 91 4.74 1.06 -1.72
CA THR A 91 4.66 2.37 -1.04
C THR A 91 3.82 3.40 -1.78
N PRO A 92 3.80 3.50 -3.14
CA PRO A 92 2.88 4.41 -3.84
C PRO A 92 1.39 4.07 -3.58
N GLN A 93 1.04 2.78 -3.54
CA GLN A 93 -0.33 2.37 -3.22
C GLN A 93 -0.71 2.74 -1.79
N MET A 94 0.21 2.55 -0.84
CA MET A 94 0.02 2.94 0.56
C MET A 94 -0.15 4.45 0.70
N LEU A 95 0.65 5.25 -0.01
CA LEU A 95 0.58 6.71 0.01
C LEU A 95 -0.80 7.22 -0.47
N ILE A 96 -1.35 6.65 -1.55
CA ILE A 96 -2.67 7.02 -2.06
C ILE A 96 -3.77 6.76 -1.02
N ARG A 97 -3.73 5.61 -0.32
CA ARG A 97 -4.74 5.25 0.69
C ARG A 97 -4.43 5.78 2.10
N PHE A 98 -3.32 6.49 2.29
CA PHE A 98 -2.90 6.94 3.61
C PHE A 98 -3.93 7.86 4.26
N LYS A 99 -4.51 8.77 3.50
CA LYS A 99 -5.52 9.68 4.03
C LYS A 99 -6.80 8.97 4.48
N PRO A 100 -7.47 8.13 3.67
CA PRO A 100 -8.68 7.42 4.10
C PRO A 100 -8.44 6.39 5.20
N ASP A 101 -7.30 5.70 5.18
CA ASP A 101 -7.02 4.56 6.06
C ASP A 101 -6.28 4.94 7.35
N VAL A 102 -5.68 6.13 7.41
CA VAL A 102 -4.93 6.61 8.58
C VAL A 102 -5.48 7.96 9.04
N VAL A 103 -5.26 9.03 8.26
CA VAL A 103 -5.54 10.41 8.71
C VAL A 103 -7.01 10.58 9.10
N ASN A 104 -7.92 10.10 8.26
CA ASN A 104 -9.36 10.24 8.48
C ASN A 104 -9.90 9.39 9.66
N LEU A 105 -9.08 8.54 10.26
CA LEU A 105 -9.42 7.78 11.46
C LEU A 105 -9.02 8.51 12.74
N ASN A 106 -8.36 9.66 12.60
CA ASN A 106 -7.90 10.50 13.71
C ASN A 106 -7.14 9.71 14.79
N PRO A 107 -6.07 8.96 14.42
CA PRO A 107 -5.35 8.15 15.38
C PRO A 107 -4.37 9.01 16.19
N LYS A 108 -4.03 8.57 17.41
CA LYS A 108 -2.94 9.12 18.22
C LYS A 108 -1.57 8.87 17.58
N ALA A 109 -1.43 7.73 16.91
CA ALA A 109 -0.17 7.35 16.26
C ALA A 109 -0.40 6.44 15.04
N VAL A 110 0.60 6.42 14.17
CA VAL A 110 0.71 5.46 13.06
C VAL A 110 2.06 4.74 13.12
N VAL A 111 2.04 3.43 12.90
CA VAL A 111 3.22 2.58 12.71
C VAL A 111 3.29 2.20 11.24
N ILE A 112 4.38 2.50 10.56
CA ILE A 112 4.56 2.29 9.12
C ILE A 112 5.62 1.21 8.89
N LEU A 113 5.22 0.09 8.27
CA LEU A 113 6.11 -0.99 7.82
C LEU A 113 5.91 -1.22 6.33
N ALA A 114 6.88 -0.82 5.51
CA ALA A 114 6.75 -0.79 4.05
C ALA A 114 8.08 -0.98 3.33
N GLY A 115 8.05 -1.12 1.99
CA GLY A 115 9.22 -1.08 1.12
C GLY A 115 9.64 -2.42 0.52
N ILE A 116 9.34 -3.55 1.16
CA ILE A 116 9.82 -4.86 0.67
C ILE A 116 9.19 -5.26 -0.68
N ASN A 117 7.91 -4.93 -0.89
CA ASN A 117 7.20 -5.23 -2.14
C ASN A 117 7.62 -4.28 -3.28
N ASP A 118 8.08 -3.08 -2.95
CA ASP A 118 8.71 -2.16 -3.90
C ASP A 118 10.04 -2.74 -4.39
N ILE A 119 10.87 -3.25 -3.47
CA ILE A 119 12.13 -3.92 -3.78
C ILE A 119 11.90 -5.17 -4.66
N ALA A 120 10.77 -5.86 -4.45
CA ALA A 120 10.33 -6.99 -5.28
C ALA A 120 9.72 -6.56 -6.63
N GLU A 121 9.61 -5.25 -6.90
CA GLU A 121 9.05 -4.65 -8.12
C GLU A 121 7.59 -5.08 -8.39
N ASN A 122 6.78 -5.28 -7.33
CA ASN A 122 5.39 -5.73 -7.46
C ASN A 122 4.51 -4.82 -8.34
N THR A 123 4.83 -3.55 -8.44
CA THR A 123 4.15 -2.57 -9.31
C THR A 123 5.08 -1.95 -10.34
N GLY A 124 6.19 -2.62 -10.64
CA GLY A 124 7.23 -2.18 -11.55
C GLY A 124 8.46 -1.62 -10.86
N PRO A 125 9.53 -1.35 -11.64
CA PRO A 125 10.80 -0.87 -11.13
C PRO A 125 10.68 0.49 -10.43
N VAL A 126 11.35 0.63 -9.29
CA VAL A 126 11.39 1.86 -8.50
C VAL A 126 12.75 1.99 -7.81
N THR A 127 13.26 3.20 -7.66
CA THR A 127 14.53 3.44 -6.94
C THR A 127 14.34 3.36 -5.43
N ILE A 128 15.40 3.00 -4.72
CA ILE A 128 15.37 2.93 -3.25
C ILE A 128 15.05 4.31 -2.64
N GLU A 129 15.54 5.36 -3.27
CA GLU A 129 15.27 6.75 -2.89
C GLU A 129 13.78 7.06 -2.98
N ASN A 130 13.11 6.68 -4.08
CA ASN A 130 11.66 6.92 -4.24
C ASN A 130 10.82 6.09 -3.25
N ILE A 131 11.27 4.87 -2.91
CA ILE A 131 10.64 4.08 -1.84
C ILE A 131 10.71 4.84 -0.51
N ALA A 132 11.90 5.33 -0.17
CA ALA A 132 12.10 6.11 1.05
C ALA A 132 11.26 7.39 1.03
N GLU A 133 11.21 8.13 -0.07
CA GLU A 133 10.42 9.36 -0.22
C GLU A 133 8.92 9.12 -0.05
N ASN A 134 8.37 8.00 -0.53
CA ASN A 134 6.98 7.65 -0.29
C ASN A 134 6.69 7.40 1.20
N ILE A 135 7.60 6.71 1.91
CA ILE A 135 7.47 6.47 3.36
C ILE A 135 7.61 7.78 4.13
N ILE A 136 8.57 8.63 3.75
CA ILE A 136 8.77 9.95 4.33
C ILE A 136 7.54 10.84 4.11
N SER A 137 6.98 10.83 2.91
CA SER A 137 5.75 11.58 2.60
C SER A 137 4.58 11.16 3.49
N MET A 138 4.41 9.86 3.74
CA MET A 138 3.39 9.38 4.68
C MET A 138 3.66 9.89 6.11
N ALA A 139 4.92 9.91 6.54
CA ALA A 139 5.30 10.43 7.84
C ALA A 139 5.05 11.94 7.96
N GLU A 140 5.35 12.72 6.92
CA GLU A 140 5.09 14.16 6.86
C GLU A 140 3.59 14.48 6.87
N ILE A 141 2.79 13.72 6.11
CA ILE A 141 1.33 13.83 6.15
C ILE A 141 0.80 13.54 7.55
N ALA A 142 1.30 12.51 8.23
CA ALA A 142 0.90 12.19 9.59
C ALA A 142 1.26 13.34 10.56
N LYS A 143 2.51 13.84 10.51
CA LYS A 143 2.96 14.97 11.35
C LYS A 143 2.13 16.24 11.12
N ALA A 144 1.79 16.56 9.86
CA ALA A 144 0.94 17.70 9.52
C ALA A 144 -0.49 17.59 10.06
N ASN A 145 -0.91 16.36 10.43
CA ASN A 145 -2.21 16.09 11.07
C ASN A 145 -2.08 15.73 12.57
N GLU A 146 -0.97 16.10 13.20
CA GLU A 146 -0.70 15.89 14.64
C GLU A 146 -0.68 14.42 15.08
N ILE A 147 -0.45 13.50 14.11
CA ILE A 147 -0.37 12.07 14.36
C ILE A 147 1.09 11.69 14.65
N LYS A 148 1.35 11.05 15.79
CA LYS A 148 2.69 10.55 16.11
C LYS A 148 3.08 9.42 15.15
N VAL A 149 4.32 9.48 14.63
CA VAL A 149 4.82 8.51 13.65
C VAL A 149 5.84 7.57 14.29
N PHE A 150 5.75 6.30 13.92
CA PHE A 150 6.77 5.28 14.12
C PHE A 150 7.10 4.68 12.75
N ILE A 151 8.37 4.65 12.36
CA ILE A 151 8.82 4.01 11.14
C ILE A 151 9.57 2.74 11.52
N CYS A 152 9.18 1.61 10.93
CA CYS A 152 9.84 0.33 11.11
C CYS A 152 10.91 0.10 10.04
N SER A 153 11.98 -0.61 10.39
CA SER A 153 12.89 -1.14 9.39
C SER A 153 12.17 -2.11 8.46
N THR A 154 12.49 -2.07 7.18
CA THR A 154 12.08 -3.12 6.24
C THR A 154 12.83 -4.40 6.61
N LEU A 155 12.08 -5.51 6.79
CA LEU A 155 12.68 -6.78 7.19
C LEU A 155 13.61 -7.34 6.11
N PRO A 156 14.68 -8.04 6.51
CA PRO A 156 15.60 -8.66 5.56
C PRO A 156 14.90 -9.78 4.78
N ALA A 157 15.29 -9.94 3.52
CA ALA A 157 14.91 -11.06 2.68
C ALA A 157 16.13 -11.54 1.89
N ILE A 158 16.21 -12.85 1.65
CA ILE A 158 17.28 -13.46 0.84
C ILE A 158 16.90 -13.35 -0.64
N ASP A 159 15.65 -13.66 -0.96
CA ASP A 159 15.06 -13.57 -2.30
C ASP A 159 13.53 -13.59 -2.19
N PHE A 160 12.84 -13.44 -3.32
CA PHE A 160 11.39 -13.49 -3.38
C PHE A 160 10.93 -14.68 -4.22
N PRO A 161 10.16 -15.64 -3.66
CA PRO A 161 9.67 -16.79 -4.42
C PRO A 161 8.85 -16.41 -5.66
N TRP A 162 8.18 -15.26 -5.62
CA TRP A 162 7.36 -14.73 -6.73
C TRP A 162 8.12 -13.81 -7.69
N SER A 163 9.33 -13.37 -7.32
CA SER A 163 10.20 -12.49 -8.11
C SER A 163 11.66 -12.83 -7.83
N PRO A 164 12.14 -14.01 -8.30
CA PRO A 164 13.47 -14.50 -7.97
C PRO A 164 14.59 -13.69 -8.64
N GLY A 165 15.76 -13.63 -7.98
CA GLY A 165 16.96 -12.98 -8.52
C GLY A 165 17.01 -11.47 -8.27
N MET A 166 16.17 -10.93 -7.40
CA MET A 166 16.11 -9.49 -7.11
C MET A 166 17.23 -8.99 -6.19
N ASP A 167 17.94 -9.90 -5.52
CA ASP A 167 19.00 -9.57 -4.55
C ASP A 167 18.58 -8.46 -3.56
N PRO A 168 17.55 -8.71 -2.71
CA PRO A 168 16.97 -7.68 -1.85
C PRO A 168 17.90 -7.21 -0.73
N GLY A 169 18.84 -8.03 -0.29
CA GLY A 169 19.67 -7.75 0.89
C GLY A 169 20.33 -6.37 0.88
N PRO A 170 21.17 -6.01 -0.10
CA PRO A 170 21.80 -4.69 -0.19
C PRO A 170 20.77 -3.56 -0.33
N LYS A 171 19.65 -3.81 -1.03
CA LYS A 171 18.58 -2.84 -1.23
C LYS A 171 17.85 -2.51 0.08
N VAL A 172 17.56 -3.53 0.89
CA VAL A 172 16.96 -3.37 2.23
C VAL A 172 17.88 -2.58 3.15
N VAL A 173 19.17 -2.92 3.19
CA VAL A 173 20.18 -2.20 4.01
C VAL A 173 20.22 -0.72 3.62
N LYS A 174 20.24 -0.41 2.31
CA LYS A 174 20.24 0.97 1.81
C LYS A 174 18.98 1.72 2.21
N LEU A 175 17.80 1.11 2.02
CA LEU A 175 16.51 1.70 2.40
C LEU A 175 16.46 2.01 3.90
N ASN A 176 16.82 1.03 4.73
CA ASN A 176 16.83 1.16 6.18
C ASN A 176 17.77 2.26 6.65
N SER A 177 18.95 2.40 6.01
CA SER A 177 19.89 3.49 6.31
C SER A 177 19.28 4.87 6.03
N ILE A 178 18.57 5.04 4.89
CA ILE A 178 17.93 6.31 4.55
C ILE A 178 16.82 6.63 5.56
N LEU A 179 15.97 5.65 5.87
CA LEU A 179 14.85 5.83 6.80
C LEU A 179 15.35 6.13 8.22
N LYS A 180 16.38 5.43 8.68
CA LYS A 180 16.95 5.67 9.99
C LYS A 180 17.52 7.08 10.09
N ASN A 181 18.29 7.54 9.10
CA ASN A 181 18.86 8.89 9.07
C ASN A 181 17.76 9.96 9.09
N TYR A 182 16.66 9.74 8.33
CA TYR A 182 15.51 10.64 8.37
C TYR A 182 14.87 10.68 9.76
N CYS A 183 14.66 9.52 10.37
CA CYS A 183 14.08 9.41 11.72
C CYS A 183 14.93 10.12 12.77
N ASP A 184 16.24 9.89 12.77
CA ASP A 184 17.19 10.52 13.70
C ASP A 184 17.17 12.04 13.53
N SER A 185 17.14 12.55 12.30
CA SER A 185 17.12 13.99 11.99
C SER A 185 15.81 14.68 12.33
N ASN A 186 14.70 13.93 12.44
CA ASN A 186 13.35 14.45 12.65
C ASN A 186 12.74 14.07 14.00
N ASN A 187 13.49 13.44 14.91
CA ASN A 187 13.05 12.94 16.21
C ASN A 187 11.84 11.99 16.07
N ILE A 188 11.84 11.13 15.05
CA ILE A 188 10.84 10.10 14.82
C ILE A 188 11.38 8.78 15.41
N PRO A 189 10.62 8.06 16.25
CA PRO A 189 11.00 6.74 16.71
C PRO A 189 11.19 5.77 15.52
N TYR A 190 12.36 5.16 15.44
CA TYR A 190 12.67 4.09 14.48
C TYR A 190 12.64 2.75 15.20
N VAL A 191 11.85 1.81 14.67
CA VAL A 191 11.71 0.46 15.20
C VAL A 191 12.61 -0.47 14.37
N ASP A 192 13.69 -0.90 14.93
CA ASP A 192 14.67 -1.77 14.27
C ASP A 192 14.38 -3.24 14.59
N TYR A 193 14.11 -4.06 13.54
CA TYR A 193 13.80 -5.48 13.63
C TYR A 193 15.04 -6.34 13.40
#